data_0a40604fdb70c034aa4f7c8d215a5743
#
_entry.id   0a40604fdb70c034aa4f7c8d215a5743
#
_cell.length_a   1.000
_cell.length_b   1.000
_cell.length_c   1.000
_cell.angle_alpha   90.00
_cell.angle_beta   90.00
_cell.angle_gamma   90.00
#
_symmetry.space_group_name_H-M   'P 1'
#
loop_
_entity.id
_entity.type
_entity.pdbx_description
1 polymer ?
#
loop_
_entity_poly.entity_id
_entity_poly.type
_entity_poly.pdbx_seq_one_letter_code
_entity_poly.pdbx_strand_id
1 'polypeptide(L)'
;MAFEAAARHGSFARAADELALTEGAISRQIGRLETFLGVPLFERVGNRVRLAPNGVRYAAQVREVLDRLERDSQYMMGQPGDGGSVDIAVTPTFATRWLIPRLKGFQTQHPNITVHFADRAEPFVLAGSGFDAAIHFEHPAWVGMHTYRLCEEVLVPVCHPSLLAGGQPDILLGTLPRLHKRQTPDAWPAYVQETGLPVSNPAAGARYDLYSMLIAAALAGLGVALVPRLYVDAEIAQGLLAAPWPDGRGVVKRFCLVLPDALELGDGPLQSFARWVLRQAEA
;
A
#
# COMPACT_ATOMS: atom_id res chain seq x y z
N MET A 1 23.81 -3.15 -9.97
CA MET A 1 23.31 -2.75 -11.31
C MET A 1 23.19 -3.97 -12.25
N ALA A 2 24.26 -4.63 -12.74
CA ALA A 2 24.14 -5.73 -13.72
C ALA A 2 23.21 -6.89 -13.29
N PHE A 3 23.29 -7.33 -12.03
CA PHE A 3 22.41 -8.36 -11.49
C PHE A 3 20.93 -7.90 -11.45
N GLU A 4 20.65 -6.67 -10.99
CA GLU A 4 19.30 -6.13 -10.93
C GLU A 4 18.68 -6.02 -12.32
N ALA A 5 19.38 -5.40 -13.28
CA ALA A 5 18.92 -5.28 -14.66
C ALA A 5 18.63 -6.65 -15.30
N ALA A 6 19.55 -7.63 -15.11
CA ALA A 6 19.37 -8.98 -15.60
C ALA A 6 18.16 -9.69 -14.93
N ALA A 7 17.95 -9.48 -13.65
CA ALA A 7 16.82 -10.03 -12.89
C ALA A 7 15.47 -9.46 -13.38
N ARG A 8 15.40 -8.16 -13.61
CA ARG A 8 14.23 -7.44 -14.07
C ARG A 8 13.85 -7.79 -15.49
N HIS A 9 14.84 -7.85 -16.40
CA HIS A 9 14.60 -8.19 -17.80
C HIS A 9 14.45 -9.69 -18.08
N GLY A 10 14.91 -10.57 -17.17
CA GLY A 10 15.01 -12.00 -17.45
C GLY A 10 15.92 -12.33 -18.65
N SER A 11 16.88 -11.43 -18.96
CA SER A 11 17.73 -11.50 -20.15
C SER A 11 19.03 -10.74 -19.95
N PHE A 12 20.15 -11.40 -20.19
CA PHE A 12 21.48 -10.75 -20.13
C PHE A 12 21.69 -9.77 -21.28
N ALA A 13 21.17 -10.09 -22.48
CA ALA A 13 21.23 -9.20 -23.62
C ALA A 13 20.50 -7.87 -23.35
N ARG A 14 19.25 -7.91 -22.84
CA ARG A 14 18.50 -6.69 -22.51
C ARG A 14 19.16 -5.89 -21.37
N ALA A 15 19.74 -6.56 -20.39
CA ALA A 15 20.49 -5.88 -19.34
C ALA A 15 21.75 -5.22 -19.88
N ALA A 16 22.40 -5.83 -20.87
CA ALA A 16 23.57 -5.28 -21.55
C ALA A 16 23.20 -4.01 -22.35
N ASP A 17 22.09 -4.04 -23.08
CA ASP A 17 21.57 -2.91 -23.84
C ASP A 17 21.27 -1.72 -22.90
N GLU A 18 20.58 -1.96 -21.79
CA GLU A 18 20.22 -0.93 -20.79
C GLU A 18 21.46 -0.27 -20.17
N LEU A 19 22.46 -1.08 -19.81
CA LEU A 19 23.63 -0.61 -19.10
C LEU A 19 24.79 -0.16 -20.04
N ALA A 20 24.55 -0.15 -21.35
CA ALA A 20 25.55 0.13 -22.38
C ALA A 20 26.79 -0.75 -22.22
N LEU A 21 26.61 -2.04 -21.93
CA LEU A 21 27.64 -3.06 -21.76
C LEU A 21 27.47 -4.18 -22.80
N THR A 22 28.47 -5.08 -22.87
CA THR A 22 28.31 -6.31 -23.63
C THR A 22 27.65 -7.42 -22.78
N GLU A 23 26.94 -8.35 -23.41
CA GLU A 23 26.32 -9.50 -22.71
C GLU A 23 27.41 -10.32 -21.95
N GLY A 24 28.60 -10.48 -22.53
CA GLY A 24 29.73 -11.13 -21.87
C GLY A 24 30.22 -10.38 -20.62
N ALA A 25 30.11 -9.04 -20.59
CA ALA A 25 30.45 -8.25 -19.40
C ALA A 25 29.39 -8.46 -18.29
N ILE A 26 28.10 -8.45 -18.64
CA ILE A 26 27.01 -8.77 -17.70
C ILE A 26 27.19 -10.16 -17.12
N SER A 27 27.43 -11.17 -17.97
CA SER A 27 27.63 -12.56 -17.53
C SER A 27 28.82 -12.69 -16.57
N ARG A 28 29.95 -12.02 -16.86
CA ARG A 28 31.11 -12.03 -15.95
C ARG A 28 30.84 -11.34 -14.62
N GLN A 29 30.11 -10.20 -14.61
CA GLN A 29 29.79 -9.51 -13.37
C GLN A 29 28.84 -10.35 -12.49
N ILE A 30 27.85 -11.02 -13.08
CA ILE A 30 26.95 -11.92 -12.39
C ILE A 30 27.72 -13.14 -11.86
N GLY A 31 28.57 -13.78 -12.67
CA GLY A 31 29.38 -14.90 -12.22
C GLY A 31 30.32 -14.56 -11.06
N ARG A 32 30.91 -13.35 -11.05
CA ARG A 32 31.67 -12.86 -9.88
C ARG A 32 30.82 -12.71 -8.64
N LEU A 33 29.60 -12.19 -8.79
CA LEU A 33 28.65 -12.04 -7.67
C LEU A 33 28.23 -13.42 -7.12
N GLU A 34 27.91 -14.38 -7.99
CA GLU A 34 27.57 -15.74 -7.60
C GLU A 34 28.74 -16.44 -6.89
N THR A 35 29.97 -16.24 -7.38
CA THR A 35 31.20 -16.74 -6.74
C THR A 35 31.39 -16.11 -5.35
N PHE A 36 31.17 -14.81 -5.22
CA PHE A 36 31.28 -14.10 -3.94
C PHE A 36 30.24 -14.58 -2.92
N LEU A 37 28.99 -14.80 -3.36
CA LEU A 37 27.89 -15.26 -2.52
C LEU A 37 27.92 -16.77 -2.25
N GLY A 38 28.68 -17.53 -3.04
CA GLY A 38 28.74 -19.00 -2.94
C GLY A 38 27.48 -19.74 -3.39
N VAL A 39 26.54 -19.04 -4.04
CA VAL A 39 25.26 -19.61 -4.49
C VAL A 39 24.91 -19.12 -5.90
N PRO A 40 24.27 -19.95 -6.74
CA PRO A 40 23.74 -19.52 -8.02
C PRO A 40 22.55 -18.58 -7.83
N LEU A 41 22.53 -17.50 -8.60
CA LEU A 41 21.42 -16.53 -8.64
C LEU A 41 20.56 -16.71 -9.90
N PHE A 42 21.15 -17.29 -10.96
CA PHE A 42 20.46 -17.61 -12.20
C PHE A 42 20.60 -19.09 -12.55
N GLU A 43 19.59 -19.60 -13.24
CA GLU A 43 19.59 -20.91 -13.86
C GLU A 43 19.29 -20.80 -15.36
N ARG A 44 19.82 -21.72 -16.16
CA ARG A 44 19.52 -21.81 -17.59
C ARG A 44 18.41 -22.83 -17.82
N VAL A 45 17.32 -22.36 -18.42
CA VAL A 45 16.21 -23.22 -18.86
C VAL A 45 16.12 -23.14 -20.38
N GLY A 46 16.70 -24.11 -21.06
CA GLY A 46 16.87 -24.06 -22.50
C GLY A 46 17.78 -22.89 -22.91
N ASN A 47 17.28 -22.02 -23.77
CA ASN A 47 17.99 -20.83 -24.24
C ASN A 47 17.68 -19.56 -23.45
N ARG A 48 16.99 -19.68 -22.29
CA ARG A 48 16.57 -18.55 -21.44
C ARG A 48 17.26 -18.59 -20.08
N VAL A 49 17.44 -17.42 -19.52
CA VAL A 49 17.98 -17.22 -18.17
C VAL A 49 16.79 -16.93 -17.25
N ARG A 50 16.69 -17.63 -16.14
CA ARG A 50 15.71 -17.39 -15.07
C ARG A 50 16.42 -17.20 -13.74
N LEU A 51 15.79 -16.45 -12.84
CA LEU A 51 16.28 -16.38 -11.46
C LEU A 51 16.13 -17.75 -10.77
N ALA A 52 17.20 -18.22 -10.16
CA ALA A 52 17.15 -19.30 -9.20
C ALA A 52 16.40 -18.87 -7.91
N PRO A 53 15.92 -19.79 -7.04
CA PRO A 53 15.22 -19.43 -5.80
C PRO A 53 15.99 -18.43 -4.93
N ASN A 54 17.30 -18.58 -4.81
CA ASN A 54 18.16 -17.61 -4.11
C ASN A 54 18.22 -16.26 -4.84
N GLY A 55 18.24 -16.28 -6.16
CA GLY A 55 18.22 -15.09 -7.00
C GLY A 55 16.93 -14.28 -6.84
N VAL A 56 15.77 -14.93 -6.73
CA VAL A 56 14.48 -14.25 -6.49
C VAL A 56 14.50 -13.47 -5.17
N ARG A 57 14.95 -14.12 -4.08
CA ARG A 57 15.04 -13.46 -2.78
C ARG A 57 16.05 -12.32 -2.78
N TYR A 58 17.21 -12.55 -3.38
CA TYR A 58 18.28 -11.56 -3.44
C TYR A 58 17.92 -10.37 -4.34
N ALA A 59 17.18 -10.61 -5.44
CA ALA A 59 16.73 -9.54 -6.33
C ALA A 59 15.78 -8.56 -5.63
N ALA A 60 14.89 -9.05 -4.77
CA ALA A 60 14.00 -8.18 -3.98
C ALA A 60 14.82 -7.25 -3.06
N GLN A 61 15.80 -7.81 -2.34
CA GLN A 61 16.66 -7.04 -1.44
C GLN A 61 17.55 -6.03 -2.19
N VAL A 62 18.15 -6.44 -3.30
CA VAL A 62 19.00 -5.55 -4.12
C VAL A 62 18.19 -4.39 -4.69
N ARG A 63 16.96 -4.65 -5.16
CA ARG A 63 16.07 -3.60 -5.66
C ARG A 63 15.76 -2.58 -4.59
N GLU A 64 15.39 -3.02 -3.40
CA GLU A 64 15.10 -2.14 -2.27
C GLU A 64 16.28 -1.21 -1.93
N VAL A 65 17.50 -1.75 -1.92
CA VAL A 65 18.73 -0.97 -1.67
C VAL A 65 19.00 0.04 -2.79
N LEU A 66 18.82 -0.36 -4.05
CA LEU A 66 19.04 0.53 -5.20
C LEU A 66 17.98 1.64 -5.27
N ASP A 67 16.71 1.33 -5.01
CA ASP A 67 15.63 2.31 -4.93
C ASP A 67 15.90 3.33 -3.80
N ARG A 68 16.46 2.87 -2.69
CA ARG A 68 16.89 3.76 -1.60
C ARG A 68 18.02 4.68 -2.06
N LEU A 69 19.06 4.12 -2.65
CA LEU A 69 20.21 4.92 -3.13
C LEU A 69 19.76 5.96 -4.17
N GLU A 70 18.82 5.59 -5.05
CA GLU A 70 18.26 6.51 -6.03
C GLU A 70 17.50 7.65 -5.35
N ARG A 71 16.62 7.35 -4.36
CA ARG A 71 15.92 8.37 -3.57
C ARG A 71 16.90 9.31 -2.85
N ASP A 72 17.89 8.74 -2.15
CA ASP A 72 18.92 9.52 -1.45
C ASP A 72 19.70 10.44 -2.41
N SER A 73 19.99 9.94 -3.61
CA SER A 73 20.67 10.72 -4.65
C SER A 73 19.80 11.83 -5.21
N GLN A 74 18.52 11.53 -5.48
CA GLN A 74 17.54 12.53 -5.92
C GLN A 74 17.32 13.60 -4.85
N TYR A 75 17.28 13.20 -3.59
CA TYR A 75 17.23 14.11 -2.44
C TYR A 75 18.43 15.08 -2.45
N MET A 76 19.65 14.58 -2.59
CA MET A 76 20.86 15.43 -2.62
C MET A 76 20.89 16.36 -3.84
N MET A 77 20.35 15.94 -4.98
CA MET A 77 20.28 16.75 -6.20
C MET A 77 19.16 17.78 -6.21
N GLY A 78 18.07 17.51 -5.46
CA GLY A 78 16.85 18.32 -5.47
C GLY A 78 16.75 19.37 -4.35
N GLN A 79 17.76 19.53 -3.49
CA GLN A 79 17.72 20.46 -2.36
C GLN A 79 17.99 21.91 -2.76
N PRO A 80 16.96 22.75 -2.82
CA PRO A 80 17.10 24.18 -2.59
C PRO A 80 16.52 24.55 -1.20
N GLY A 81 17.32 24.52 -0.15
CA GLY A 81 16.97 25.18 1.13
C GLY A 81 16.82 24.26 2.35
N ASP A 82 16.76 24.90 3.53
CA ASP A 82 16.86 24.35 4.89
C ASP A 82 15.67 23.45 5.38
N GLY A 83 14.80 22.94 4.49
CA GLY A 83 13.53 22.33 4.95
C GLY A 83 13.59 20.84 5.25
N GLY A 84 14.31 20.06 4.50
CA GLY A 84 14.38 18.60 4.63
C GLY A 84 13.25 17.82 3.93
N SER A 85 13.36 16.49 3.92
CA SER A 85 12.33 15.59 3.41
C SER A 85 11.98 14.49 4.41
N VAL A 86 10.83 13.84 4.18
CA VAL A 86 10.37 12.68 4.97
C VAL A 86 9.86 11.61 3.99
N ASP A 87 10.39 10.41 4.11
CA ASP A 87 9.99 9.25 3.33
C ASP A 87 9.03 8.36 4.13
N ILE A 88 7.78 8.32 3.71
CA ILE A 88 6.70 7.62 4.41
C ILE A 88 6.24 6.40 3.60
N ALA A 89 6.34 5.22 4.21
CA ALA A 89 5.68 4.04 3.70
C ALA A 89 4.20 4.05 4.10
N VAL A 90 3.30 3.85 3.16
CA VAL A 90 1.86 3.92 3.43
C VAL A 90 1.08 2.93 2.57
N THR A 91 -0.06 2.43 3.07
CA THR A 91 -0.94 1.60 2.24
C THR A 91 -1.65 2.46 1.18
N PRO A 92 -1.78 1.96 -0.08
CA PRO A 92 -2.21 2.78 -1.23
C PRO A 92 -3.55 3.49 -1.03
N THR A 93 -4.55 2.78 -0.53
CA THR A 93 -5.89 3.39 -0.37
C THR A 93 -5.92 4.40 0.77
N PHE A 94 -5.21 4.15 1.88
CA PHE A 94 -5.10 5.12 2.97
C PHE A 94 -4.42 6.41 2.49
N ALA A 95 -3.33 6.28 1.74
CA ALA A 95 -2.65 7.43 1.14
C ALA A 95 -3.62 8.26 0.29
N THR A 96 -4.29 7.63 -0.67
CA THR A 96 -5.10 8.34 -1.67
C THR A 96 -6.43 8.87 -1.13
N ARG A 97 -7.04 8.20 -0.13
CA ARG A 97 -8.36 8.54 0.37
C ARG A 97 -8.36 9.34 1.66
N TRP A 98 -7.35 9.15 2.50
CA TRP A 98 -7.32 9.83 3.80
C TRP A 98 -6.19 10.86 3.91
N LEU A 99 -4.97 10.50 3.53
CA LEU A 99 -3.79 11.31 3.82
C LEU A 99 -3.58 12.44 2.80
N ILE A 100 -3.51 12.11 1.50
CA ILE A 100 -3.24 13.09 0.43
C ILE A 100 -4.27 14.23 0.38
N PRO A 101 -5.59 13.98 0.53
CA PRO A 101 -6.57 15.08 0.56
C PRO A 101 -6.32 16.11 1.68
N ARG A 102 -5.68 15.70 2.79
CA ARG A 102 -5.36 16.55 3.94
C ARG A 102 -3.98 17.23 3.82
N LEU A 103 -3.10 16.71 2.97
CA LEU A 103 -1.68 17.11 2.88
C LEU A 103 -1.47 18.58 2.53
N LYS A 104 -2.43 19.21 1.83
CA LYS A 104 -2.38 20.66 1.56
C LYS A 104 -2.25 21.48 2.85
N GLY A 105 -2.91 21.05 3.93
CA GLY A 105 -2.80 21.70 5.25
C GLY A 105 -1.40 21.59 5.84
N PHE A 106 -0.72 20.47 5.65
CA PHE A 106 0.67 20.29 6.05
C PHE A 106 1.61 21.20 5.25
N GLN A 107 1.50 21.18 3.92
CA GLN A 107 2.33 22.01 3.04
C GLN A 107 2.19 23.51 3.33
N THR A 108 0.99 23.96 3.71
CA THR A 108 0.77 25.37 4.08
C THR A 108 1.50 25.73 5.39
N GLN A 109 1.54 24.81 6.36
CA GLN A 109 2.20 25.02 7.65
C GLN A 109 3.72 24.82 7.58
N HIS A 110 4.17 23.95 6.68
CA HIS A 110 5.56 23.53 6.52
C HIS A 110 5.98 23.56 5.04
N PRO A 111 6.06 24.75 4.41
CA PRO A 111 6.30 24.86 2.95
C PRO A 111 7.68 24.34 2.52
N ASN A 112 8.62 24.28 3.45
CA ASN A 112 9.99 23.82 3.20
C ASN A 112 10.19 22.31 3.42
N ILE A 113 9.16 21.57 3.89
CA ILE A 113 9.26 20.12 4.12
C ILE A 113 8.61 19.38 2.94
N THR A 114 9.38 18.53 2.30
CA THR A 114 8.88 17.64 1.24
C THR A 114 8.52 16.28 1.85
N VAL A 115 7.32 15.77 1.55
CA VAL A 115 6.89 14.43 2.00
C VAL A 115 6.79 13.52 0.78
N HIS A 116 7.54 12.44 0.83
CA HIS A 116 7.50 11.38 -0.17
C HIS A 116 6.67 10.20 0.34
N PHE A 117 5.84 9.63 -0.51
CA PHE A 117 5.05 8.46 -0.19
C PHE A 117 5.45 7.29 -1.08
N ALA A 118 5.68 6.15 -0.46
CA ALA A 118 5.87 4.89 -1.18
C ALA A 118 4.81 3.88 -0.75
N ASP A 119 4.28 3.14 -1.74
CA ASP A 119 3.34 2.06 -1.48
C ASP A 119 4.01 0.91 -0.74
N ARG A 120 3.39 0.53 0.38
CA ARG A 120 3.65 -0.71 1.10
C ARG A 120 2.31 -1.30 1.55
N ALA A 121 1.76 -2.19 0.73
CA ALA A 121 0.48 -2.86 1.03
C ALA A 121 0.62 -3.90 2.14
N GLU A 122 1.78 -4.56 2.21
CA GLU A 122 2.09 -5.60 3.20
C GLU A 122 3.00 -5.05 4.30
N PRO A 123 2.85 -5.54 5.55
CA PRO A 123 3.75 -5.21 6.64
C PRO A 123 5.19 -5.61 6.34
N PHE A 124 6.12 -4.80 6.78
CA PHE A 124 7.56 -4.97 6.53
C PHE A 124 8.37 -4.56 7.78
N VAL A 125 9.66 -4.82 7.78
CA VAL A 125 10.56 -4.34 8.84
C VAL A 125 10.97 -2.91 8.52
N LEU A 126 10.54 -1.93 9.35
CA LEU A 126 10.84 -0.52 9.13
C LEU A 126 12.32 -0.20 9.29
N ALA A 127 12.99 -0.80 10.28
CA ALA A 127 14.42 -0.60 10.50
C ALA A 127 15.25 -1.03 9.28
N GLY A 128 16.02 -0.10 8.72
CA GLY A 128 16.85 -0.35 7.54
C GLY A 128 16.11 -0.33 6.21
N SER A 129 14.79 -0.11 6.18
CA SER A 129 13.99 -0.08 4.94
C SER A 129 14.18 1.19 4.10
N GLY A 130 14.78 2.24 4.69
CA GLY A 130 14.94 3.53 4.05
C GLY A 130 13.74 4.46 4.19
N PHE A 131 12.72 4.07 4.95
CA PHE A 131 11.62 4.94 5.33
C PHE A 131 11.84 5.51 6.72
N ASP A 132 11.46 6.77 6.90
CA ASP A 132 11.52 7.45 8.19
C ASP A 132 10.36 7.03 9.09
N ALA A 133 9.21 6.72 8.49
CA ALA A 133 8.02 6.24 9.19
C ALA A 133 7.15 5.36 8.29
N ALA A 134 6.20 4.66 8.91
CA ALA A 134 5.14 3.98 8.18
C ALA A 134 3.76 4.39 8.71
N ILE A 135 2.77 4.43 7.81
CA ILE A 135 1.36 4.51 8.16
C ILE A 135 0.70 3.22 7.70
N HIS A 136 0.38 2.37 8.66
CA HIS A 136 -0.06 1.02 8.37
C HIS A 136 -0.99 0.50 9.47
N PHE A 137 -1.65 -0.63 9.25
CA PHE A 137 -2.42 -1.28 10.31
C PHE A 137 -1.51 -1.93 11.36
N GLU A 138 -2.02 -2.08 12.59
CA GLU A 138 -1.33 -2.79 13.68
C GLU A 138 -0.89 -4.19 13.22
N HIS A 139 0.38 -4.53 13.43
CA HIS A 139 0.94 -5.81 13.02
C HIS A 139 2.16 -6.20 13.90
N PRO A 140 2.41 -7.50 14.15
CA PRO A 140 3.59 -7.95 14.90
C PRO A 140 4.94 -7.52 14.30
N ALA A 141 5.01 -7.17 13.01
CA ALA A 141 6.23 -6.62 12.39
C ALA A 141 6.69 -5.29 13.02
N TRP A 142 5.83 -4.60 13.75
CA TRP A 142 6.13 -3.34 14.44
C TRP A 142 6.66 -3.52 15.87
N VAL A 143 6.99 -4.76 16.29
CA VAL A 143 7.62 -5.02 17.60
C VAL A 143 8.93 -4.25 17.71
N GLY A 144 9.08 -3.49 18.81
CA GLY A 144 10.23 -2.61 19.03
C GLY A 144 10.13 -1.23 18.37
N MET A 145 9.05 -0.95 17.65
CA MET A 145 8.74 0.37 17.10
C MET A 145 7.76 1.11 18.01
N HIS A 146 7.73 2.44 17.90
CA HIS A 146 6.73 3.26 18.56
C HIS A 146 5.52 3.43 17.64
N THR A 147 4.34 3.02 18.11
CA THR A 147 3.10 3.06 17.34
C THR A 147 2.12 4.05 17.98
N TYR A 148 1.58 4.94 17.14
CA TYR A 148 0.59 5.93 17.54
C TYR A 148 -0.68 5.68 16.74
N ARG A 149 -1.80 5.45 17.43
CA ARG A 149 -3.09 5.16 16.81
C ARG A 149 -3.58 6.36 16.01
N LEU A 150 -4.05 6.11 14.78
CA LEU A 150 -4.66 7.11 13.92
C LEU A 150 -6.18 6.93 13.82
N CYS A 151 -6.63 5.79 13.34
CA CYS A 151 -8.06 5.52 13.13
C CYS A 151 -8.36 4.03 13.09
N GLU A 152 -9.65 3.71 13.09
CA GLU A 152 -10.15 2.35 12.89
C GLU A 152 -10.88 2.24 11.55
N GLU A 153 -10.72 1.11 10.85
CA GLU A 153 -11.49 0.79 9.67
C GLU A 153 -12.83 0.14 10.09
N VAL A 154 -13.89 0.88 10.07
CA VAL A 154 -15.26 0.33 10.18
C VAL A 154 -15.76 0.03 8.78
N LEU A 155 -16.08 -1.23 8.48
CA LEU A 155 -16.56 -1.63 7.16
C LEU A 155 -18.04 -1.27 6.99
N VAL A 156 -18.37 -0.71 5.82
CA VAL A 156 -19.74 -0.40 5.42
C VAL A 156 -19.99 -0.92 4.00
N PRO A 157 -21.15 -1.58 3.73
CA PRO A 157 -21.53 -1.92 2.37
C PRO A 157 -21.99 -0.66 1.64
N VAL A 158 -21.42 -0.45 0.45
CA VAL A 158 -21.79 0.70 -0.40
C VAL A 158 -22.04 0.25 -1.84
N CYS A 159 -22.95 0.94 -2.50
CA CYS A 159 -23.23 0.71 -3.92
C CYS A 159 -23.62 2.02 -4.61
N HIS A 160 -23.65 2.01 -5.94
CA HIS A 160 -24.24 3.11 -6.70
C HIS A 160 -25.74 3.18 -6.42
N PRO A 161 -26.34 4.38 -6.20
CA PRO A 161 -27.76 4.53 -5.87
C PRO A 161 -28.73 3.89 -6.85
N SER A 162 -28.37 3.82 -8.15
CA SER A 162 -29.21 3.18 -9.17
C SER A 162 -29.49 1.70 -8.91
N LEU A 163 -28.63 1.00 -8.17
CA LEU A 163 -28.82 -0.41 -7.82
C LEU A 163 -29.88 -0.62 -6.75
N LEU A 164 -30.32 0.44 -6.09
CA LEU A 164 -31.37 0.40 -5.05
C LEU A 164 -32.76 0.72 -5.62
N ALA A 165 -32.87 1.07 -6.89
CA ALA A 165 -34.12 1.38 -7.53
C ALA A 165 -35.02 0.14 -7.58
N GLY A 166 -36.20 0.22 -6.93
CA GLY A 166 -37.27 -0.78 -7.05
C GLY A 166 -37.30 -1.89 -6.01
N GLY A 167 -36.54 -1.81 -4.91
CA GLY A 167 -36.56 -2.83 -3.87
C GLY A 167 -36.18 -2.35 -2.48
N GLN A 168 -36.50 -3.21 -1.47
CA GLN A 168 -36.00 -2.99 -0.11
C GLN A 168 -34.50 -3.32 -0.05
N PRO A 169 -33.63 -2.46 0.53
CA PRO A 169 -32.19 -2.65 0.56
C PRO A 169 -31.74 -4.03 1.05
N ASP A 170 -32.33 -4.56 2.12
CA ASP A 170 -31.95 -5.84 2.70
C ASP A 170 -32.19 -7.03 1.75
N ILE A 171 -33.29 -6.98 0.97
CA ILE A 171 -33.59 -8.00 -0.05
C ILE A 171 -32.64 -7.86 -1.23
N LEU A 172 -32.35 -6.62 -1.64
CA LEU A 172 -31.45 -6.33 -2.75
C LEU A 172 -30.01 -6.78 -2.45
N LEU A 173 -29.54 -6.67 -1.22
CA LEU A 173 -28.21 -7.15 -0.83
C LEU A 173 -28.05 -8.66 -1.10
N GLY A 174 -29.13 -9.44 -0.93
CA GLY A 174 -29.12 -10.88 -1.21
C GLY A 174 -28.91 -11.22 -2.68
N THR A 175 -29.29 -10.33 -3.59
CA THR A 175 -29.32 -10.56 -5.05
C THR A 175 -28.24 -9.79 -5.82
N LEU A 176 -27.81 -8.62 -5.31
CA LEU A 176 -26.81 -7.80 -5.97
C LEU A 176 -25.42 -8.48 -5.99
N PRO A 177 -24.61 -8.28 -7.06
CA PRO A 177 -23.24 -8.74 -7.09
C PRO A 177 -22.42 -8.15 -5.94
N ARG A 178 -21.65 -8.98 -5.25
CA ARG A 178 -20.73 -8.53 -4.19
C ARG A 178 -19.32 -8.37 -4.73
N LEU A 179 -18.66 -7.32 -4.26
CA LEU A 179 -17.28 -6.99 -4.62
C LEU A 179 -16.39 -7.26 -3.40
N HIS A 180 -15.35 -8.06 -3.59
CA HIS A 180 -14.49 -8.57 -2.52
C HIS A 180 -13.09 -8.00 -2.60
N LYS A 181 -12.50 -7.71 -1.44
CA LYS A 181 -11.06 -7.52 -1.32
C LYS A 181 -10.36 -8.88 -1.24
N ARG A 182 -9.38 -9.13 -2.11
CA ARG A 182 -8.69 -10.44 -2.22
C ARG A 182 -8.02 -10.87 -0.92
N GLN A 183 -7.39 -9.93 -0.21
CA GLN A 183 -6.66 -10.19 1.04
C GLN A 183 -7.57 -10.41 2.27
N THR A 184 -8.88 -10.13 2.15
CA THR A 184 -9.85 -10.33 3.24
C THR A 184 -11.07 -11.13 2.72
N PRO A 185 -10.89 -12.40 2.32
CA PRO A 185 -11.95 -13.19 1.69
C PRO A 185 -13.14 -13.43 2.62
N ASP A 186 -12.91 -13.41 3.93
CA ASP A 186 -13.93 -13.67 4.95
C ASP A 186 -14.70 -12.42 5.39
N ALA A 187 -14.40 -11.23 4.83
CA ALA A 187 -15.04 -9.98 5.24
C ALA A 187 -16.56 -10.00 5.03
N TRP A 188 -17.03 -10.43 3.86
CA TRP A 188 -18.46 -10.58 3.58
C TRP A 188 -19.14 -11.67 4.40
N PRO A 189 -18.61 -12.91 4.51
CA PRO A 189 -19.12 -13.93 5.42
C PRO A 189 -19.26 -13.45 6.86
N ALA A 190 -18.24 -12.79 7.41
CA ALA A 190 -18.25 -12.25 8.76
C ALA A 190 -19.31 -11.15 8.92
N TYR A 191 -19.42 -10.22 7.96
CA TYR A 191 -20.41 -9.15 7.96
C TYR A 191 -21.84 -9.71 7.94
N VAL A 192 -22.12 -10.70 7.10
CA VAL A 192 -23.44 -11.35 7.02
C VAL A 192 -23.79 -12.10 8.30
N GLN A 193 -22.82 -12.81 8.87
CA GLN A 193 -23.00 -13.50 10.15
C GLN A 193 -23.32 -12.53 11.29
N GLU A 194 -22.64 -11.39 11.32
CA GLU A 194 -22.81 -10.36 12.34
C GLU A 194 -24.19 -9.66 12.24
N THR A 195 -24.58 -9.30 11.01
CA THR A 195 -25.78 -8.49 10.78
C THR A 195 -27.06 -9.31 10.61
N GLY A 196 -26.94 -10.61 10.32
CA GLY A 196 -28.07 -11.48 10.03
C GLY A 196 -28.78 -11.20 8.69
N LEU A 197 -28.17 -10.40 7.80
CA LEU A 197 -28.77 -10.05 6.52
C LEU A 197 -28.89 -11.28 5.59
N PRO A 198 -29.97 -11.37 4.79
CA PRO A 198 -30.32 -12.58 4.02
C PRO A 198 -29.47 -12.72 2.75
N VAL A 199 -28.21 -13.06 2.88
CA VAL A 199 -27.28 -13.28 1.77
C VAL A 199 -26.92 -14.75 1.64
N SER A 200 -27.41 -15.41 0.60
CA SER A 200 -27.30 -16.87 0.43
C SER A 200 -25.88 -17.39 0.14
N ASN A 201 -25.04 -16.63 -0.51
CA ASN A 201 -23.66 -17.00 -0.80
C ASN A 201 -22.73 -15.78 -0.62
N PRO A 202 -22.36 -15.44 0.64
CA PRO A 202 -21.59 -14.23 0.92
C PRO A 202 -20.16 -14.26 0.38
N ALA A 203 -19.61 -15.43 0.01
CA ALA A 203 -18.26 -15.56 -0.54
C ALA A 203 -18.18 -15.41 -2.07
N ALA A 204 -19.33 -15.35 -2.77
CA ALA A 204 -19.38 -15.24 -4.22
C ALA A 204 -19.26 -13.77 -4.67
N GLY A 205 -18.46 -13.53 -5.71
CA GLY A 205 -18.34 -12.21 -6.34
C GLY A 205 -16.95 -11.94 -6.92
N ALA A 206 -16.82 -10.79 -7.58
CA ALA A 206 -15.56 -10.34 -8.16
C ALA A 206 -14.55 -9.94 -7.05
N ARG A 207 -13.26 -10.18 -7.30
CA ARG A 207 -12.18 -9.91 -6.33
C ARG A 207 -11.20 -8.88 -6.84
N TYR A 208 -10.87 -7.93 -5.99
CA TYR A 208 -9.96 -6.81 -6.26
C TYR A 208 -8.87 -6.75 -5.17
N ASP A 209 -7.70 -6.22 -5.51
CA ASP A 209 -6.58 -6.17 -4.56
C ASP A 209 -6.63 -4.95 -3.64
N LEU A 210 -7.21 -3.82 -4.08
CA LEU A 210 -7.24 -2.57 -3.35
C LEU A 210 -8.67 -2.10 -3.06
N TYR A 211 -8.89 -1.47 -1.91
CA TYR A 211 -10.18 -0.81 -1.62
C TYR A 211 -10.50 0.30 -2.63
N SER A 212 -9.50 1.02 -3.16
CA SER A 212 -9.72 2.01 -4.22
C SER A 212 -10.35 1.40 -5.48
N MET A 213 -9.96 0.18 -5.85
CA MET A 213 -10.58 -0.55 -6.97
C MET A 213 -12.02 -0.97 -6.64
N LEU A 214 -12.29 -1.42 -5.41
CA LEU A 214 -13.64 -1.75 -4.95
C LEU A 214 -14.56 -0.52 -5.00
N ILE A 215 -14.07 0.62 -4.52
CA ILE A 215 -14.82 1.88 -4.53
C ILE A 215 -15.11 2.31 -5.97
N ALA A 216 -14.12 2.25 -6.86
CA ALA A 216 -14.32 2.56 -8.27
C ALA A 216 -15.35 1.62 -8.93
N ALA A 217 -15.32 0.33 -8.61
CA ALA A 217 -16.30 -0.65 -9.12
C ALA A 217 -17.71 -0.38 -8.57
N ALA A 218 -17.85 0.00 -7.29
CA ALA A 218 -19.12 0.37 -6.71
C ALA A 218 -19.69 1.64 -7.35
N LEU A 219 -18.87 2.68 -7.56
CA LEU A 219 -19.23 3.91 -8.27
C LEU A 219 -19.67 3.63 -9.72
N ALA A 220 -19.08 2.65 -10.37
CA ALA A 220 -19.46 2.21 -11.72
C ALA A 220 -20.73 1.34 -11.74
N GLY A 221 -21.38 1.08 -10.58
CA GLY A 221 -22.58 0.27 -10.49
C GLY A 221 -22.37 -1.23 -10.69
N LEU A 222 -21.14 -1.75 -10.52
CA LEU A 222 -20.84 -3.17 -10.73
C LEU A 222 -21.31 -4.08 -9.60
N GLY A 223 -21.75 -3.51 -8.46
CA GLY A 223 -22.24 -4.27 -7.32
C GLY A 223 -22.09 -3.54 -6.00
N VAL A 224 -22.20 -4.29 -4.91
CA VAL A 224 -22.05 -3.79 -3.53
C VAL A 224 -20.63 -4.10 -3.04
N ALA A 225 -19.90 -3.07 -2.64
CA ALA A 225 -18.57 -3.18 -2.07
C ALA A 225 -18.63 -3.05 -0.54
N LEU A 226 -17.92 -3.91 0.18
CA LEU A 226 -17.69 -3.79 1.61
C LEU A 226 -16.35 -3.09 1.84
N VAL A 227 -16.39 -1.84 2.26
CA VAL A 227 -15.21 -0.95 2.33
C VAL A 227 -15.17 -0.17 3.64
N PRO A 228 -14.00 0.28 4.11
CA PRO A 228 -13.94 1.18 5.26
C PRO A 228 -14.68 2.50 4.99
N ARG A 229 -15.55 2.88 5.92
CA ARG A 229 -16.38 4.08 5.84
C ARG A 229 -15.54 5.33 5.59
N LEU A 230 -14.42 5.45 6.29
CA LEU A 230 -13.50 6.60 6.18
C LEU A 230 -12.97 6.86 4.74
N TYR A 231 -13.09 5.89 3.84
CA TYR A 231 -12.67 6.05 2.43
C TYR A 231 -13.79 6.48 1.50
N VAL A 232 -15.03 6.51 1.96
CA VAL A 232 -16.22 6.76 1.14
C VAL A 232 -17.20 7.78 1.72
N ASP A 233 -16.88 8.38 2.87
CA ASP A 233 -17.75 9.38 3.50
C ASP A 233 -18.07 10.55 2.56
N ALA A 234 -17.10 10.98 1.76
CA ALA A 234 -17.31 12.07 0.80
C ALA A 234 -18.28 11.67 -0.32
N GLU A 235 -18.14 10.47 -0.88
CA GLU A 235 -19.02 9.94 -1.93
C GLU A 235 -20.44 9.69 -1.40
N ILE A 236 -20.55 9.24 -0.15
CA ILE A 236 -21.87 9.06 0.51
C ILE A 236 -22.53 10.43 0.73
N ALA A 237 -21.80 11.42 1.26
CA ALA A 237 -22.31 12.76 1.49
C ALA A 237 -22.73 13.47 0.18
N GLN A 238 -22.06 13.19 -0.93
CA GLN A 238 -22.38 13.71 -2.26
C GLN A 238 -23.50 12.92 -2.98
N GLY A 239 -23.97 11.80 -2.40
CA GLY A 239 -24.98 10.94 -3.03
C GLY A 239 -24.46 10.12 -4.22
N LEU A 240 -23.13 10.03 -4.40
CA LEU A 240 -22.50 9.20 -5.43
C LEU A 240 -22.50 7.72 -5.06
N LEU A 241 -22.45 7.44 -3.76
CA LEU A 241 -22.63 6.11 -3.18
C LEU A 241 -23.76 6.15 -2.15
N ALA A 242 -24.47 5.04 -2.04
CA ALA A 242 -25.48 4.81 -0.99
C ALA A 242 -24.96 3.72 -0.04
N ALA A 243 -25.24 3.90 1.25
CA ALA A 243 -24.92 2.96 2.32
C ALA A 243 -26.15 2.68 3.17
N PRO A 244 -27.20 1.99 2.63
CA PRO A 244 -28.47 1.79 3.33
C PRO A 244 -28.41 0.66 4.37
N TRP A 245 -27.31 -0.05 4.47
CA TRP A 245 -27.12 -1.17 5.39
C TRP A 245 -26.32 -0.75 6.63
N PRO A 246 -26.46 -1.48 7.77
CA PRO A 246 -25.72 -1.13 8.97
C PRO A 246 -24.20 -1.24 8.78
N ASP A 247 -23.45 -0.45 9.54
CA ASP A 247 -21.98 -0.58 9.61
C ASP A 247 -21.63 -1.92 10.26
N GLY A 248 -20.58 -2.56 9.77
CA GLY A 248 -20.02 -3.76 10.37
C GLY A 248 -19.38 -3.43 11.72
N ARG A 249 -19.58 -4.28 12.71
CA ARG A 249 -19.00 -4.16 14.07
C ARG A 249 -17.78 -5.06 14.27
N GLY A 250 -17.50 -5.91 13.27
CA GLY A 250 -16.43 -6.92 13.32
C GLY A 250 -15.03 -6.32 13.44
N VAL A 251 -14.01 -7.20 13.55
CA VAL A 251 -12.63 -6.81 13.80
C VAL A 251 -12.16 -5.80 12.78
N VAL A 252 -12.06 -4.61 13.27
CA VAL A 252 -11.64 -3.44 12.53
C VAL A 252 -10.10 -3.39 12.58
N LYS A 253 -9.48 -3.23 11.43
CA LYS A 253 -8.05 -2.91 11.40
C LYS A 253 -7.85 -1.54 12.01
N ARG A 254 -6.87 -1.42 12.90
CA ARG A 254 -6.44 -0.15 13.46
C ARG A 254 -5.24 0.35 12.71
N PHE A 255 -5.36 1.54 12.16
CA PHE A 255 -4.23 2.23 11.53
C PHE A 255 -3.43 2.97 12.58
N CYS A 256 -2.11 2.89 12.44
CA CYS A 256 -1.16 3.59 13.28
C CYS A 256 -0.06 4.26 12.44
N LEU A 257 0.47 5.33 12.98
CA LEU A 257 1.77 5.86 12.61
C LEU A 257 2.84 5.05 13.36
N VAL A 258 3.81 4.52 12.62
CA VAL A 258 4.91 3.69 13.14
C VAL A 258 6.19 4.48 12.98
N LEU A 259 6.90 4.69 14.09
CA LEU A 259 8.17 5.40 14.14
C LEU A 259 9.27 4.47 14.70
N PRO A 260 10.52 4.60 14.25
CA PRO A 260 11.63 3.84 14.82
C PRO A 260 11.90 4.21 16.28
N ASP A 261 11.76 5.51 16.61
CA ASP A 261 11.98 6.07 17.94
C ASP A 261 10.71 6.77 18.45
N ALA A 262 10.67 7.03 19.76
CA ALA A 262 9.59 7.81 20.36
C ALA A 262 9.53 9.21 19.73
N LEU A 263 8.31 9.73 19.59
CA LEU A 263 8.10 11.08 19.07
C LEU A 263 8.63 12.09 20.08
N GLU A 264 9.79 12.66 19.78
CA GLU A 264 10.42 13.69 20.61
C GLU A 264 9.82 15.08 20.32
N LEU A 265 10.01 15.99 21.30
CA LEU A 265 9.73 17.41 21.15
C LEU A 265 10.88 18.04 20.35
N GLY A 266 10.70 18.14 19.04
CA GLY A 266 11.66 18.73 18.11
C GLY A 266 10.97 19.27 16.86
N ASP A 267 11.65 20.08 16.09
CA ASP A 267 11.11 20.73 14.88
C ASP A 267 11.64 20.09 13.59
N GLY A 268 12.20 18.88 13.68
CA GLY A 268 12.64 18.13 12.51
C GLY A 268 11.47 17.78 11.56
N PRO A 269 11.77 17.48 10.30
CA PRO A 269 10.77 17.18 9.28
C PRO A 269 9.84 16.03 9.69
N LEU A 270 10.40 14.93 10.20
CA LEU A 270 9.64 13.77 10.67
C LEU A 270 8.73 14.12 11.86
N GLN A 271 9.25 14.84 12.85
CA GLN A 271 8.50 15.25 14.05
C GLN A 271 7.34 16.18 13.67
N SER A 272 7.57 17.10 12.75
CA SER A 272 6.54 18.02 12.22
C SER A 272 5.45 17.27 11.50
N PHE A 273 5.81 16.32 10.62
CA PHE A 273 4.85 15.47 9.92
C PHE A 273 4.08 14.56 10.90
N ALA A 274 4.76 13.89 11.80
CA ALA A 274 4.14 12.99 12.78
C ALA A 274 3.12 13.74 13.66
N ARG A 275 3.46 14.89 14.21
CA ARG A 275 2.52 15.71 15.00
C ARG A 275 1.33 16.18 14.16
N TRP A 276 1.58 16.56 12.91
CA TRP A 276 0.50 16.97 12.03
C TRP A 276 -0.46 15.82 11.73
N VAL A 277 0.03 14.63 11.37
CA VAL A 277 -0.83 13.49 11.03
C VAL A 277 -1.64 13.02 12.24
N LEU A 278 -1.07 13.06 13.45
CA LEU A 278 -1.79 12.72 14.68
C LEU A 278 -2.94 13.70 14.94
N ARG A 279 -2.73 15.01 14.77
CA ARG A 279 -3.82 16.00 14.86
C ARG A 279 -4.93 15.78 13.83
N GLN A 280 -4.59 15.29 12.62
CA GLN A 280 -5.61 14.96 11.62
C GLN A 280 -6.45 13.74 11.99
N ALA A 281 -5.95 12.88 12.85
CA ALA A 281 -6.65 11.69 13.32
C ALA A 281 -7.63 11.99 14.48
N GLU A 282 -7.44 13.11 15.18
CA GLU A 282 -8.30 13.59 16.27
C GLU A 282 -9.47 14.47 15.78
N ALA A 283 -9.41 14.94 14.52
CA ALA A 283 -10.38 15.84 13.91
C ALA A 283 -11.47 15.07 13.14
#